data_9011fb0e23b7461b41bc342d23b90d47
#
_entry.id   9011fb0e23b7461b41bc342d23b90d47
#
_cell.length_a   1.000
_cell.length_b   1.000
_cell.length_c   1.000
_cell.angle_alpha   90.00
_cell.angle_beta   90.00
_cell.angle_gamma   90.00
#
_symmetry.space_group_name_H-M   'P 1'
#
loop_
_entity.id
_entity.type
_entity.pdbx_description
1 polymer ?
#
loop_
_entity_poly.entity_id
_entity_poly.type
_entity_poly.pdbx_seq_one_letter_code
_entity_poly.pdbx_strand_id
1 'polypeptide(L)'
;MSPKSKKIFSLILAVVLLCFNSQIVFAVTDETVLYNFEYPVEYPNSDIFSYPDLKESAGPNVETLETTVDIDEFREHLIKNFASCPTYVNIKDFKIPNTSANQTAIRSYIWYETPELFQVNGLGFGTSGGYLTAVYASYHYTADQYSTMYGEFTQGANKLLDGIKGNTNLTDVEKSLLLHDRIAVWCKYTTTKTTSGSYPRESYNAYGVFAKKDAVCMGYALAYDYLLKEVGIDSYYCSSSSLNHAWNIVYIDGVKYHVDVTWDDPVYDRSGRVNHTNFLRSTAGITESGHSATDYDSSPTDTTYDSYYWQNSDTAFQLVGDDIYYIDSSTEKLNKISNGVTTTCISVHDNWSAGNGYYYVDNFSLLTYDGENLLFTLSDAIYQYDIESGVSTCVFEPDLTVGSDFSIYGLKYENCKISCEVYSSPVFASTTKAENTQTKEHHVTSDYWVIDKGSSSTEEGTKHRECIHCAKTLETGILPKVSIAIKSIATANFTSQLIFTNEFNCDDINDLITTSGTTLIAVSPSYDVSSNELYGTGTSVAIYNGEEYIYDLTVIVKGDLNGDSVCDVLDASQTEKYANGTETPTENEIYAANGEVADGIDANTYQSVVNTALSA
;
A
#
# COMPACT_ATOMS: atom_id res chain seq x y z
N MET A 1 -13.18 23.47 -10.27
CA MET A 1 -12.19 22.45 -10.68
C MET A 1 -10.92 23.17 -11.06
N SER A 2 -9.82 22.96 -10.36
CA SER A 2 -8.55 23.68 -10.63
C SER A 2 -8.03 23.38 -12.04
N PRO A 3 -7.20 24.27 -12.62
CA PRO A 3 -6.58 24.03 -13.94
C PRO A 3 -5.80 22.69 -14.01
N LYS A 4 -5.34 22.17 -12.89
CA LYS A 4 -4.67 20.88 -12.80
C LYS A 4 -5.57 19.70 -13.20
N SER A 5 -6.89 19.77 -12.95
CA SER A 5 -7.83 18.71 -13.34
C SER A 5 -8.20 18.74 -14.83
N LYS A 6 -8.04 19.86 -15.53
CA LYS A 6 -8.35 19.95 -16.97
C LYS A 6 -7.19 19.42 -17.85
N LYS A 7 -5.93 19.49 -17.38
CA LYS A 7 -4.78 18.93 -18.11
C LYS A 7 -4.79 17.40 -18.10
N ILE A 8 -5.19 16.78 -16.99
CA ILE A 8 -5.33 15.31 -16.89
C ILE A 8 -6.40 14.80 -17.87
N PHE A 9 -7.48 15.55 -18.11
CA PHE A 9 -8.56 15.13 -19.02
C PHE A 9 -8.20 15.29 -20.51
N SER A 10 -7.30 16.20 -20.87
CA SER A 10 -6.87 16.40 -22.27
C SER A 10 -5.78 15.43 -22.70
N LEU A 11 -4.96 14.89 -21.77
CA LEU A 11 -3.93 13.91 -22.08
C LEU A 11 -4.51 12.51 -22.32
N ILE A 12 -5.63 12.18 -21.65
CA ILE A 12 -6.29 10.88 -21.78
C ILE A 12 -6.92 10.67 -23.17
N LEU A 13 -7.20 11.72 -23.92
CA LEU A 13 -7.87 11.60 -25.23
C LEU A 13 -6.90 11.49 -26.44
N ALA A 14 -5.59 11.65 -26.24
CA ALA A 14 -4.60 11.61 -27.33
C ALA A 14 -3.83 10.28 -27.45
N VAL A 15 -3.96 9.34 -26.50
CA VAL A 15 -3.14 8.12 -26.42
C VAL A 15 -3.83 6.84 -26.94
N VAL A 16 -5.02 6.92 -27.51
CA VAL A 16 -5.76 5.72 -27.99
C VAL A 16 -5.28 5.17 -29.34
N LEU A 17 -4.26 5.74 -29.96
CA LEU A 17 -3.80 5.27 -31.27
C LEU A 17 -2.27 5.26 -31.36
N LEU A 18 -1.63 4.26 -30.82
CA LEU A 18 -0.33 3.73 -31.30
C LEU A 18 0.15 2.56 -30.41
N CYS A 19 -0.65 1.50 -30.26
CA CYS A 19 -0.11 0.20 -29.88
C CYS A 19 0.52 -0.45 -31.11
N PHE A 20 1.74 -0.08 -31.44
CA PHE A 20 2.55 -0.88 -32.34
C PHE A 20 3.31 -1.92 -31.52
N ASN A 21 3.06 -3.19 -31.82
CA ASN A 21 3.83 -4.34 -31.36
C ASN A 21 5.32 -4.15 -31.67
N SER A 22 6.08 -3.57 -30.76
CA SER A 22 7.52 -3.67 -30.76
C SER A 22 7.91 -4.82 -29.84
N GLN A 23 7.99 -6.02 -30.36
CA GLN A 23 8.66 -7.12 -29.68
C GLN A 23 10.15 -6.78 -29.60
N ILE A 24 10.65 -6.49 -28.42
CA ILE A 24 12.09 -6.46 -28.18
C ILE A 24 12.53 -7.92 -28.08
N VAL A 25 13.14 -8.41 -29.15
CA VAL A 25 13.76 -9.74 -29.18
C VAL A 25 15.17 -9.58 -28.62
N PHE A 26 15.40 -10.08 -27.42
CA PHE A 26 16.76 -10.23 -26.91
C PHE A 26 17.46 -11.35 -27.70
N ALA A 27 18.70 -11.09 -28.11
CA ALA A 27 19.47 -12.04 -28.86
C ALA A 27 19.85 -13.22 -27.94
N VAL A 28 19.29 -14.38 -28.24
CA VAL A 28 19.66 -15.65 -27.60
C VAL A 28 20.98 -16.12 -28.22
N THR A 29 22.02 -16.30 -27.42
CA THR A 29 23.21 -17.06 -27.84
C THR A 29 22.94 -18.54 -27.57
N ASP A 30 22.97 -19.32 -28.65
CA ASP A 30 22.78 -20.76 -28.61
C ASP A 30 23.79 -21.47 -27.71
N GLU A 31 23.37 -21.93 -26.54
CA GLU A 31 23.88 -23.18 -25.96
C GLU A 31 22.88 -23.71 -24.94
N THR A 32 22.32 -24.88 -25.25
CA THR A 32 21.20 -25.51 -24.58
C THR A 32 21.67 -26.53 -23.58
N VAL A 33 21.22 -26.49 -22.35
CA VAL A 33 21.10 -27.68 -21.50
C VAL A 33 19.86 -27.62 -20.62
N LEU A 34 19.14 -28.69 -20.72
CA LEU A 34 17.82 -28.89 -20.17
C LEU A 34 17.86 -29.48 -18.77
N TYR A 35 17.25 -28.84 -17.81
CA TYR A 35 16.72 -29.51 -16.63
C TYR A 35 15.35 -28.90 -16.30
N ASN A 36 14.32 -29.74 -16.26
CA ASN A 36 13.10 -29.43 -15.52
C ASN A 36 13.46 -29.47 -14.05
N PHE A 37 13.31 -28.35 -13.36
CA PHE A 37 13.61 -28.25 -11.95
C PHE A 37 12.30 -28.08 -11.17
N GLU A 38 11.90 -29.14 -10.48
CA GLU A 38 10.99 -29.03 -9.34
C GLU A 38 11.81 -28.50 -8.16
N TYR A 39 11.43 -27.34 -7.64
CA TYR A 39 12.02 -26.84 -6.38
C TYR A 39 11.80 -27.88 -5.30
N PRO A 40 12.85 -28.36 -4.61
CA PRO A 40 12.65 -29.06 -3.37
C PRO A 40 12.18 -28.00 -2.37
N VAL A 41 10.88 -27.90 -2.19
CA VAL A 41 10.31 -27.15 -1.08
C VAL A 41 10.58 -28.00 0.15
N GLU A 42 11.69 -27.73 0.86
CA GLU A 42 11.88 -28.26 2.19
C GLU A 42 10.95 -27.47 3.12
N TYR A 43 9.77 -28.01 3.33
CA TYR A 43 8.86 -27.51 4.36
C TYR A 43 9.52 -27.69 5.72
N PRO A 44 9.47 -26.69 6.62
CA PRO A 44 10.04 -26.86 7.95
C PRO A 44 9.38 -28.06 8.62
N ASN A 45 10.22 -28.99 9.06
CA ASN A 45 9.79 -30.20 9.75
C ASN A 45 8.83 -29.88 10.89
N SER A 46 7.88 -30.78 11.11
CA SER A 46 6.79 -30.79 12.09
C SER A 46 7.14 -30.54 13.57
N ASP A 47 8.40 -30.25 13.91
CA ASP A 47 8.85 -30.07 15.29
C ASP A 47 8.63 -28.64 15.84
N ILE A 48 7.92 -27.78 15.11
CA ILE A 48 7.91 -26.34 15.31
C ILE A 48 6.85 -25.87 16.28
N PHE A 49 5.78 -26.61 16.50
CA PHE A 49 4.67 -26.20 17.36
C PHE A 49 4.65 -26.90 18.71
N SER A 50 5.12 -26.24 19.73
CA SER A 50 4.70 -26.49 21.09
C SER A 50 4.07 -25.21 21.67
N TYR A 51 2.89 -24.83 21.16
CA TYR A 51 2.01 -23.98 21.92
C TYR A 51 1.24 -24.89 22.87
N PRO A 52 1.36 -24.74 24.19
CA PRO A 52 0.75 -25.70 25.15
C PRO A 52 -0.78 -25.76 25.04
N ASP A 53 -1.41 -24.75 24.48
CA ASP A 53 -2.86 -24.57 24.51
C ASP A 53 -3.58 -24.87 23.18
N LEU A 54 -2.86 -25.15 22.08
CA LEU A 54 -3.48 -25.46 20.78
C LEU A 54 -4.00 -26.92 20.69
N LYS A 55 -3.73 -27.77 21.67
CA LYS A 55 -4.16 -29.17 21.65
C LYS A 55 -5.68 -29.38 21.79
N GLU A 56 -6.44 -28.35 22.09
CA GLU A 56 -7.90 -28.50 22.31
C GLU A 56 -8.78 -27.89 21.19
N SER A 57 -8.22 -27.27 20.14
CA SER A 57 -9.05 -26.55 19.15
C SER A 57 -8.78 -26.89 17.68
N ALA A 58 -8.21 -28.05 17.39
CA ALA A 58 -8.18 -28.55 16.02
C ALA A 58 -9.52 -29.20 15.68
N GLY A 59 -10.51 -28.40 15.39
CA GLY A 59 -11.80 -28.84 14.86
C GLY A 59 -12.09 -28.15 13.55
N PRO A 60 -12.66 -28.85 12.56
CA PRO A 60 -12.89 -28.38 11.20
C PRO A 60 -13.99 -27.30 11.07
N ASN A 61 -14.49 -26.75 12.14
CA ASN A 61 -15.51 -25.70 12.09
C ASN A 61 -15.24 -24.72 13.23
N VAL A 62 -15.12 -23.43 12.90
CA VAL A 62 -15.46 -22.39 13.87
C VAL A 62 -16.88 -22.68 14.31
N GLU A 63 -17.06 -23.18 15.55
CA GLU A 63 -18.40 -23.46 16.09
C GLU A 63 -19.16 -22.13 16.03
N THR A 64 -20.20 -22.09 15.20
CA THR A 64 -21.07 -20.92 15.11
C THR A 64 -21.74 -20.71 16.46
N LEU A 65 -21.74 -19.48 16.94
CA LEU A 65 -22.51 -19.13 18.15
C LEU A 65 -23.97 -19.57 17.96
N GLU A 66 -24.46 -20.44 18.81
CA GLU A 66 -25.88 -20.87 18.84
C GLU A 66 -26.76 -19.71 19.33
N THR A 67 -26.80 -18.61 18.57
CA THR A 67 -27.56 -17.42 18.95
C THR A 67 -28.06 -16.67 17.72
N THR A 68 -28.99 -15.73 17.92
CA THR A 68 -29.43 -14.75 16.93
C THR A 68 -28.56 -13.48 16.97
N VAL A 69 -27.32 -13.59 17.44
CA VAL A 69 -26.38 -12.46 17.56
C VAL A 69 -25.88 -12.07 16.19
N ASP A 70 -25.91 -10.77 15.91
CA ASP A 70 -25.16 -10.18 14.81
C ASP A 70 -23.67 -10.31 15.14
N ILE A 71 -22.94 -11.10 14.35
CA ILE A 71 -21.55 -11.43 14.62
C ILE A 71 -20.66 -10.23 14.42
N ASP A 72 -20.98 -9.35 13.48
CA ASP A 72 -20.20 -8.13 13.21
C ASP A 72 -20.36 -7.12 14.34
N GLU A 73 -21.60 -6.93 14.83
CA GLU A 73 -21.85 -6.09 16.02
C GLU A 73 -21.10 -6.64 17.24
N PHE A 74 -21.09 -7.95 17.42
CA PHE A 74 -20.37 -8.59 18.53
C PHE A 74 -18.86 -8.40 18.39
N ARG A 75 -18.29 -8.55 17.19
CA ARG A 75 -16.89 -8.33 16.88
C ARG A 75 -16.47 -6.89 17.20
N GLU A 76 -17.18 -5.91 16.68
CA GLU A 76 -16.92 -4.50 16.95
C GLU A 76 -16.97 -4.16 18.45
N HIS A 77 -17.97 -4.73 19.14
CA HIS A 77 -18.10 -4.58 20.59
C HIS A 77 -16.87 -5.12 21.33
N LEU A 78 -16.37 -6.30 20.97
CA LEU A 78 -15.18 -6.89 21.58
C LEU A 78 -13.93 -6.06 21.29
N ILE A 79 -13.67 -5.68 20.03
CA ILE A 79 -12.50 -4.88 19.63
C ILE A 79 -12.47 -3.56 20.40
N LYS A 80 -13.58 -2.82 20.35
CA LYS A 80 -13.69 -1.53 21.02
C LYS A 80 -13.44 -1.59 22.52
N ASN A 81 -14.00 -2.60 23.19
CA ASN A 81 -13.94 -2.68 24.65
C ASN A 81 -12.65 -3.34 25.15
N PHE A 82 -12.05 -4.29 24.42
CA PHE A 82 -10.77 -4.88 24.80
C PHE A 82 -9.56 -3.97 24.50
N ALA A 83 -9.71 -2.91 23.73
CA ALA A 83 -8.64 -1.96 23.42
C ALA A 83 -7.98 -1.34 24.68
N SER A 84 -8.73 -1.12 25.76
CA SER A 84 -8.23 -0.60 27.02
C SER A 84 -7.70 -1.67 27.98
N CYS A 85 -7.61 -2.91 27.54
CA CYS A 85 -7.19 -4.07 28.35
C CYS A 85 -7.95 -4.19 29.71
N PRO A 86 -9.30 -4.13 29.73
CA PRO A 86 -10.07 -4.22 30.96
C PRO A 86 -10.08 -5.66 31.51
N THR A 87 -10.30 -5.83 32.80
CA THR A 87 -10.41 -7.17 33.41
C THR A 87 -11.51 -8.01 32.77
N TYR A 88 -12.57 -7.36 32.29
CA TYR A 88 -13.65 -8.04 31.57
C TYR A 88 -14.38 -7.08 30.62
N VAL A 89 -15.02 -7.65 29.59
CA VAL A 89 -15.96 -6.97 28.69
C VAL A 89 -17.36 -7.49 28.98
N ASN A 90 -18.33 -6.59 29.16
CA ASN A 90 -19.74 -6.93 29.39
C ASN A 90 -20.39 -7.35 28.06
N ILE A 91 -21.00 -8.53 28.02
CA ILE A 91 -21.68 -9.09 26.84
C ILE A 91 -23.14 -9.50 27.13
N LYS A 92 -23.72 -9.07 28.25
CA LYS A 92 -25.07 -9.48 28.70
C LYS A 92 -26.16 -9.16 27.69
N ASP A 93 -26.01 -8.08 26.93
CA ASP A 93 -27.01 -7.57 26.01
C ASP A 93 -27.13 -8.45 24.74
N PHE A 94 -26.08 -9.22 24.43
CA PHE A 94 -26.09 -10.23 23.36
C PHE A 94 -26.86 -11.49 23.69
N LYS A 95 -27.23 -11.72 24.95
CA LYS A 95 -28.06 -12.84 25.42
C LYS A 95 -27.56 -14.22 24.97
N ILE A 96 -26.27 -14.43 24.96
CA ILE A 96 -25.63 -15.68 24.54
C ILE A 96 -25.85 -16.74 25.60
N PRO A 97 -26.48 -17.91 25.30
CA PRO A 97 -26.67 -19.00 26.25
C PRO A 97 -25.34 -19.50 26.82
N ASN A 98 -25.33 -19.80 28.13
CA ASN A 98 -24.13 -20.35 28.77
C ASN A 98 -24.03 -21.86 28.50
N THR A 99 -23.43 -22.21 27.35
CA THR A 99 -23.10 -23.59 26.96
C THR A 99 -21.60 -23.71 26.75
N SER A 100 -21.06 -24.94 26.84
CA SER A 100 -19.63 -25.17 26.51
C SER A 100 -19.36 -24.84 25.06
N ALA A 101 -20.29 -25.14 24.15
CA ALA A 101 -20.18 -24.81 22.73
C ALA A 101 -20.02 -23.30 22.52
N ASN A 102 -20.91 -22.47 23.10
CA ASN A 102 -20.81 -21.01 22.99
C ASN A 102 -19.52 -20.44 23.63
N GLN A 103 -19.08 -21.01 24.76
CA GLN A 103 -17.80 -20.58 25.35
C GLN A 103 -16.61 -20.92 24.44
N THR A 104 -16.60 -22.09 23.83
CA THR A 104 -15.58 -22.52 22.86
C THR A 104 -15.64 -21.65 21.61
N ALA A 105 -16.83 -21.40 21.06
CA ALA A 105 -17.03 -20.54 19.90
C ALA A 105 -16.50 -19.13 20.13
N ILE A 106 -16.77 -18.49 21.29
CA ILE A 106 -16.23 -17.16 21.62
C ILE A 106 -14.71 -17.19 21.73
N ARG A 107 -14.09 -18.24 22.31
CA ARG A 107 -12.63 -18.36 22.36
C ARG A 107 -12.05 -18.46 20.96
N SER A 108 -12.57 -19.37 20.14
CA SER A 108 -12.13 -19.55 18.75
C SER A 108 -12.30 -18.27 17.95
N TYR A 109 -13.43 -17.60 18.13
CA TYR A 109 -13.70 -16.33 17.47
C TYR A 109 -12.68 -15.24 17.83
N ILE A 110 -12.38 -15.05 19.12
CA ILE A 110 -11.39 -14.04 19.56
C ILE A 110 -9.98 -14.38 19.07
N TRP A 111 -9.59 -15.64 19.05
CA TRP A 111 -8.22 -16.02 18.71
C TRP A 111 -7.96 -16.22 17.21
N TYR A 112 -8.98 -16.63 16.44
CA TYR A 112 -8.80 -17.00 15.04
C TYR A 112 -9.58 -16.14 14.05
N GLU A 113 -10.61 -15.42 14.50
CA GLU A 113 -11.45 -14.60 13.63
C GLU A 113 -11.37 -13.09 13.92
N THR A 114 -10.65 -12.70 14.99
CA THR A 114 -10.49 -11.30 15.39
C THR A 114 -9.01 -11.00 15.63
N PRO A 115 -8.20 -10.97 14.55
CA PRO A 115 -6.73 -10.80 14.63
C PRO A 115 -6.28 -9.51 15.31
N GLU A 116 -7.16 -8.51 15.42
CA GLU A 116 -6.94 -7.24 16.11
C GLU A 116 -6.77 -7.43 17.62
N LEU A 117 -7.30 -8.51 18.20
CA LEU A 117 -7.23 -8.79 19.64
C LEU A 117 -5.98 -9.58 20.05
N PHE A 118 -4.86 -9.42 19.34
CA PHE A 118 -3.59 -10.12 19.57
C PHE A 118 -2.97 -9.90 20.95
N GLN A 119 -3.45 -8.92 21.73
CA GLN A 119 -3.03 -8.68 23.11
C GLN A 119 -3.67 -9.66 24.11
N VAL A 120 -4.77 -10.33 23.74
CA VAL A 120 -5.50 -11.25 24.65
C VAL A 120 -4.70 -12.53 24.85
N ASN A 121 -4.44 -12.88 26.11
CA ASN A 121 -3.69 -14.08 26.48
C ASN A 121 -4.57 -15.24 26.94
N GLY A 122 -5.57 -14.97 27.75
CA GLY A 122 -6.44 -15.98 28.32
C GLY A 122 -7.84 -15.44 28.55
N LEU A 123 -8.84 -16.33 28.46
CA LEU A 123 -10.25 -15.99 28.53
C LEU A 123 -10.99 -16.79 29.59
N GLY A 124 -11.92 -16.12 30.28
CA GLY A 124 -12.87 -16.69 31.22
C GLY A 124 -14.27 -16.08 30.99
N PHE A 125 -15.29 -16.67 31.60
CA PHE A 125 -16.67 -16.22 31.39
C PHE A 125 -17.40 -15.95 32.71
N GLY A 126 -18.13 -14.84 32.74
CA GLY A 126 -19.12 -14.53 33.75
C GLY A 126 -20.50 -14.99 33.29
N THR A 127 -21.32 -15.54 34.23
CA THR A 127 -22.61 -16.09 33.89
C THR A 127 -23.69 -15.63 34.87
N SER A 128 -24.92 -15.44 34.38
CA SER A 128 -26.10 -15.18 35.20
C SER A 128 -27.36 -15.60 34.46
N GLY A 129 -28.30 -16.24 35.18
CA GLY A 129 -29.61 -16.60 34.64
C GLY A 129 -29.57 -17.53 33.42
N GLY A 130 -28.50 -18.33 33.27
CA GLY A 130 -28.31 -19.23 32.13
C GLY A 130 -27.67 -18.59 30.89
N TYR A 131 -27.20 -17.36 31.00
CA TYR A 131 -26.55 -16.62 29.93
C TYR A 131 -25.12 -16.22 30.29
N LEU A 132 -24.27 -16.04 29.29
CA LEU A 132 -22.99 -15.40 29.41
C LEU A 132 -23.20 -13.90 29.58
N THR A 133 -22.52 -13.30 30.57
CA THR A 133 -22.68 -11.86 30.88
C THR A 133 -21.41 -11.06 30.74
N ALA A 134 -20.27 -11.74 30.77
CA ALA A 134 -18.98 -11.09 30.62
C ALA A 134 -17.94 -12.05 30.02
N VAL A 135 -16.99 -11.50 29.26
CA VAL A 135 -15.76 -12.18 28.88
C VAL A 135 -14.63 -11.55 29.69
N TYR A 136 -14.03 -12.34 30.59
CA TYR A 136 -12.83 -11.97 31.33
C TYR A 136 -11.60 -12.25 30.49
N ALA A 137 -10.61 -11.35 30.51
CA ALA A 137 -9.36 -11.54 29.79
C ALA A 137 -8.13 -11.26 30.66
N SER A 138 -7.07 -11.98 30.41
CA SER A 138 -5.69 -11.58 30.74
C SER A 138 -4.98 -11.14 29.47
N TYR A 139 -3.91 -10.37 29.62
CA TYR A 139 -3.25 -9.71 28.48
C TYR A 139 -1.75 -9.95 28.50
N HIS A 140 -1.16 -9.99 27.32
CA HIS A 140 0.27 -10.03 27.12
C HIS A 140 0.92 -8.66 27.24
N TYR A 141 0.15 -7.60 26.97
CA TYR A 141 0.61 -6.21 26.88
C TYR A 141 -0.26 -5.30 27.75
N THR A 142 0.30 -4.17 28.15
CA THR A 142 -0.50 -3.09 28.76
C THR A 142 -1.33 -2.37 27.69
N ALA A 143 -2.34 -1.59 28.09
CA ALA A 143 -3.15 -0.82 27.15
C ALA A 143 -2.31 0.14 26.28
N ASP A 144 -1.32 0.83 26.87
CA ASP A 144 -0.43 1.75 26.14
C ASP A 144 0.47 1.00 25.14
N GLN A 145 1.00 -0.17 25.54
CA GLN A 145 1.78 -1.02 24.64
C GLN A 145 0.91 -1.50 23.46
N TYR A 146 -0.28 -2.00 23.77
CA TYR A 146 -1.22 -2.45 22.74
C TYR A 146 -1.63 -1.32 21.79
N SER A 147 -1.92 -0.12 22.31
CA SER A 147 -2.27 1.04 21.48
C SER A 147 -1.16 1.38 20.46
N THR A 148 0.10 1.38 20.92
CA THR A 148 1.26 1.60 20.02
C THR A 148 1.37 0.48 18.98
N MET A 149 1.29 -0.77 19.41
CA MET A 149 1.38 -1.95 18.54
C MET A 149 0.21 -2.02 17.54
N TYR A 150 -0.99 -1.61 17.96
CA TYR A 150 -2.16 -1.55 17.09
C TYR A 150 -2.01 -0.47 16.00
N GLY A 151 -1.35 0.64 16.31
CA GLY A 151 -0.95 1.64 15.33
C GLY A 151 0.02 1.08 14.28
N GLU A 152 1.03 0.31 14.71
CA GLU A 152 1.95 -0.38 13.79
C GLU A 152 1.24 -1.46 12.95
N PHE A 153 0.32 -2.21 13.56
CA PHE A 153 -0.52 -3.21 12.89
C PHE A 153 -1.35 -2.57 11.76
N THR A 154 -2.10 -1.51 12.06
CA THR A 154 -2.95 -0.83 11.09
C THR A 154 -2.14 -0.17 9.97
N GLN A 155 -0.99 0.41 10.30
CA GLN A 155 -0.09 0.98 9.30
C GLN A 155 0.43 -0.08 8.32
N GLY A 156 0.83 -1.25 8.81
CA GLY A 156 1.28 -2.35 7.97
C GLY A 156 0.16 -2.91 7.11
N ALA A 157 -1.01 -3.17 7.69
CA ALA A 157 -2.17 -3.67 6.96
C ALA A 157 -2.62 -2.69 5.85
N ASN A 158 -2.69 -1.39 6.14
CA ASN A 158 -3.07 -0.38 5.16
C ASN A 158 -2.12 -0.32 3.96
N LYS A 159 -0.81 -0.55 4.16
CA LYS A 159 0.16 -0.65 3.05
C LYS A 159 -0.14 -1.84 2.13
N LEU A 160 -0.57 -2.97 2.68
CA LEU A 160 -0.92 -4.14 1.89
C LEU A 160 -2.29 -4.00 1.21
N LEU A 161 -3.18 -3.18 1.75
CA LEU A 161 -4.50 -2.87 1.20
C LEU A 161 -4.48 -1.74 0.15
N ASP A 162 -3.38 -1.02 0.01
CA ASP A 162 -3.27 0.15 -0.86
C ASP A 162 -3.62 -0.17 -2.32
N GLY A 163 -4.51 0.63 -2.93
CA GLY A 163 -5.03 0.42 -4.27
C GLY A 163 -5.98 -0.78 -4.44
N ILE A 164 -6.15 -1.66 -3.42
CA ILE A 164 -7.06 -2.81 -3.47
C ILE A 164 -8.37 -2.50 -2.72
N LYS A 165 -8.26 -1.98 -1.48
CA LYS A 165 -9.44 -1.66 -0.66
C LYS A 165 -10.27 -0.57 -1.33
N GLY A 166 -11.57 -0.87 -1.54
CA GLY A 166 -12.49 0.03 -2.24
C GLY A 166 -12.35 0.05 -3.76
N ASN A 167 -11.42 -0.70 -4.34
CA ASN A 167 -11.33 -0.84 -5.79
C ASN A 167 -12.44 -1.79 -6.30
N THR A 168 -13.40 -1.23 -7.02
CA THR A 168 -14.56 -1.96 -7.58
C THR A 168 -14.29 -2.54 -8.97
N ASN A 169 -13.14 -2.24 -9.58
CA ASN A 169 -12.74 -2.77 -10.87
C ASN A 169 -12.03 -4.13 -10.75
N LEU A 170 -11.58 -4.48 -9.54
CA LEU A 170 -10.97 -5.78 -9.24
C LEU A 170 -12.04 -6.78 -8.81
N THR A 171 -11.97 -7.99 -9.37
CA THR A 171 -12.76 -9.15 -8.92
C THR A 171 -12.25 -9.65 -7.56
N ASP A 172 -13.05 -10.45 -6.86
CA ASP A 172 -12.65 -11.05 -5.58
C ASP A 172 -11.46 -12.00 -5.74
N VAL A 173 -11.35 -12.70 -6.89
CA VAL A 173 -10.16 -13.50 -7.23
C VAL A 173 -8.91 -12.62 -7.32
N GLU A 174 -8.97 -11.50 -8.03
CA GLU A 174 -7.84 -10.59 -8.22
C GLU A 174 -7.42 -9.92 -6.92
N LYS A 175 -8.38 -9.46 -6.10
CA LYS A 175 -8.10 -8.93 -4.76
C LYS A 175 -7.43 -9.97 -3.88
N SER A 176 -7.97 -11.18 -3.84
CA SER A 176 -7.46 -12.30 -3.08
C SER A 176 -6.01 -12.66 -3.50
N LEU A 177 -5.73 -12.74 -4.81
CA LEU A 177 -4.41 -13.00 -5.36
C LEU A 177 -3.40 -11.91 -4.99
N LEU A 178 -3.76 -10.64 -5.18
CA LEU A 178 -2.89 -9.51 -4.85
C LEU A 178 -2.55 -9.44 -3.36
N LEU A 179 -3.50 -9.74 -2.48
CA LEU A 179 -3.27 -9.76 -1.03
C LEU A 179 -2.39 -10.94 -0.60
N HIS A 180 -2.59 -12.12 -1.21
CA HIS A 180 -1.74 -13.29 -1.04
C HIS A 180 -0.28 -12.94 -1.35
N ASP A 181 -0.02 -12.41 -2.53
CA ASP A 181 1.32 -12.07 -3.00
C ASP A 181 1.97 -10.99 -2.18
N ARG A 182 1.19 -9.95 -1.83
CA ARG A 182 1.70 -8.87 -0.98
C ARG A 182 2.14 -9.35 0.39
N ILE A 183 1.45 -10.31 1.01
CA ILE A 183 1.89 -10.90 2.27
C ILE A 183 3.19 -11.68 2.05
N ALA A 184 3.27 -12.52 1.02
CA ALA A 184 4.43 -13.36 0.76
C ALA A 184 5.71 -12.54 0.48
N VAL A 185 5.61 -11.39 -0.21
CA VAL A 185 6.77 -10.49 -0.41
C VAL A 185 7.03 -9.52 0.75
N TRP A 186 6.04 -9.30 1.63
CA TRP A 186 6.16 -8.37 2.76
C TRP A 186 6.77 -9.03 3.99
N CYS A 187 6.40 -10.27 4.26
CA CYS A 187 6.75 -11.05 5.44
C CYS A 187 7.71 -12.17 5.02
N LYS A 188 8.52 -12.64 5.94
CA LYS A 188 9.32 -13.86 5.78
C LYS A 188 8.90 -14.88 6.82
N TYR A 189 9.02 -16.17 6.48
CA TYR A 189 8.79 -17.22 7.45
C TYR A 189 9.87 -17.22 8.53
N THR A 190 9.46 -17.18 9.80
CA THR A 190 10.38 -17.11 10.93
C THR A 190 11.14 -18.42 11.12
N THR A 191 12.45 -18.35 11.10
CA THR A 191 13.36 -19.50 11.37
C THR A 191 14.12 -19.34 12.69
N THR A 192 14.04 -18.17 13.32
CA THR A 192 14.79 -17.83 14.52
C THR A 192 13.98 -18.13 15.78
N LYS A 193 14.43 -19.09 16.56
CA LYS A 193 13.84 -19.42 17.86
C LYS A 193 14.43 -18.56 18.98
N THR A 194 13.60 -18.28 19.99
CA THR A 194 14.02 -17.65 21.25
C THR A 194 14.94 -18.57 22.06
N THR A 195 15.52 -18.07 23.12
CA THR A 195 16.35 -18.86 24.05
C THR A 195 15.59 -20.01 24.74
N SER A 196 14.25 -19.94 24.80
CA SER A 196 13.37 -21.00 25.30
C SER A 196 13.07 -22.09 24.26
N GLY A 197 13.51 -21.92 23.01
CA GLY A 197 13.28 -22.88 21.92
C GLY A 197 11.96 -22.67 21.17
N SER A 198 11.15 -21.69 21.55
CA SER A 198 9.90 -21.30 20.86
C SER A 198 10.18 -20.15 19.90
N TYR A 199 9.30 -19.93 18.92
CA TYR A 199 9.32 -18.69 18.14
C TYR A 199 8.87 -17.48 18.97
N PRO A 200 9.20 -16.24 18.55
CA PRO A 200 8.64 -15.04 19.16
C PRO A 200 7.12 -15.11 19.16
N ARG A 201 6.50 -14.60 20.22
CA ARG A 201 5.03 -14.61 20.37
C ARG A 201 4.32 -13.88 19.22
N GLU A 202 4.90 -12.78 18.83
CA GLU A 202 4.40 -11.92 17.75
C GLU A 202 4.32 -12.65 16.41
N SER A 203 5.19 -13.66 16.19
CA SER A 203 5.19 -14.45 14.97
C SER A 203 3.93 -15.33 14.80
N TYR A 204 3.17 -15.56 15.88
CA TYR A 204 1.94 -16.38 15.84
C TYR A 204 0.66 -15.58 15.59
N ASN A 205 0.75 -14.28 15.35
CA ASN A 205 -0.41 -13.42 15.12
C ASN A 205 -0.16 -12.45 13.95
N ALA A 206 -1.23 -11.81 13.46
CA ALA A 206 -1.16 -10.91 12.31
C ALA A 206 -0.24 -9.69 12.53
N TYR A 207 -0.02 -9.27 13.78
CA TYR A 207 0.95 -8.21 14.09
C TYR A 207 2.38 -8.61 13.68
N GLY A 208 2.74 -9.89 13.78
CA GLY A 208 4.02 -10.41 13.28
C GLY A 208 4.21 -10.15 11.80
N VAL A 209 3.17 -10.37 10.99
CA VAL A 209 3.17 -10.07 9.56
C VAL A 209 3.22 -8.57 9.31
N PHE A 210 2.25 -7.81 9.83
CA PHE A 210 2.08 -6.42 9.45
C PHE A 210 3.17 -5.49 9.97
N ALA A 211 3.64 -5.72 11.21
CA ALA A 211 4.59 -4.83 11.88
C ALA A 211 6.02 -5.39 11.95
N LYS A 212 6.17 -6.69 12.19
CA LYS A 212 7.50 -7.31 12.35
C LYS A 212 8.05 -7.91 11.06
N LYS A 213 7.18 -8.17 10.08
CA LYS A 213 7.53 -8.82 8.81
C LYS A 213 8.22 -10.18 9.02
N ASP A 214 7.80 -10.89 10.06
CA ASP A 214 8.40 -12.16 10.51
C ASP A 214 7.33 -12.97 11.25
N ALA A 215 6.85 -14.07 10.65
CA ALA A 215 5.74 -14.83 11.20
C ALA A 215 5.85 -16.33 10.89
N VAL A 216 5.06 -17.14 11.60
CA VAL A 216 4.81 -18.55 11.28
C VAL A 216 3.41 -18.67 10.62
N CYS A 217 3.05 -19.87 10.18
CA CYS A 217 1.81 -20.15 9.44
C CYS A 217 0.54 -19.55 10.08
N MET A 218 0.41 -19.62 11.41
CA MET A 218 -0.72 -19.00 12.11
C MET A 218 -0.77 -17.48 11.91
N GLY A 219 0.37 -16.79 11.97
CA GLY A 219 0.46 -15.35 11.71
C GLY A 219 0.07 -14.99 10.28
N TYR A 220 0.54 -15.76 9.30
CA TYR A 220 0.18 -15.61 7.88
C TYR A 220 -1.33 -15.79 7.68
N ALA A 221 -1.89 -16.89 8.21
CA ALA A 221 -3.32 -17.18 8.06
C ALA A 221 -4.21 -16.08 8.68
N LEU A 222 -3.87 -15.60 9.89
CA LEU A 222 -4.61 -14.53 10.55
C LEU A 222 -4.46 -13.18 9.82
N ALA A 223 -3.29 -12.89 9.26
CA ALA A 223 -3.09 -11.65 8.50
C ALA A 223 -3.86 -11.69 7.17
N TYR A 224 -3.86 -12.82 6.48
CA TYR A 224 -4.58 -12.96 5.23
C TYR A 224 -6.10 -12.89 5.44
N ASP A 225 -6.63 -13.58 6.46
CA ASP A 225 -8.03 -13.50 6.86
C ASP A 225 -8.47 -12.04 7.14
N TYR A 226 -7.65 -11.31 7.91
CA TYR A 226 -7.90 -9.89 8.18
C TYR A 226 -8.00 -9.06 6.90
N LEU A 227 -7.02 -9.20 5.98
CA LEU A 227 -7.00 -8.42 4.75
C LEU A 227 -8.16 -8.75 3.81
N LEU A 228 -8.54 -10.04 3.72
CA LEU A 228 -9.68 -10.47 2.93
C LEU A 228 -10.99 -9.85 3.43
N LYS A 229 -11.23 -9.88 4.75
CA LYS A 229 -12.40 -9.24 5.38
C LYS A 229 -12.43 -7.73 5.15
N GLU A 230 -11.29 -7.06 5.17
CA GLU A 230 -11.17 -5.62 4.89
C GLU A 230 -11.54 -5.23 3.44
N VAL A 231 -11.52 -6.19 2.51
CA VAL A 231 -11.95 -6.00 1.11
C VAL A 231 -13.28 -6.68 0.78
N GLY A 232 -13.99 -7.20 1.80
CA GLY A 232 -15.32 -7.78 1.67
C GLY A 232 -15.35 -9.22 1.18
N ILE A 233 -14.24 -9.97 1.32
CA ILE A 233 -14.15 -11.39 0.96
C ILE A 233 -14.25 -12.23 2.23
N ASP A 234 -15.22 -13.13 2.26
CA ASP A 234 -15.40 -14.05 3.38
C ASP A 234 -14.28 -15.09 3.40
N SER A 235 -13.73 -15.31 4.58
CA SER A 235 -12.70 -16.33 4.82
C SER A 235 -12.71 -16.79 6.26
N TYR A 236 -12.07 -17.90 6.55
CA TYR A 236 -11.82 -18.35 7.92
C TYR A 236 -10.54 -19.16 8.05
N TYR A 237 -10.06 -19.20 9.28
CA TYR A 237 -8.87 -19.94 9.68
C TYR A 237 -9.09 -21.45 9.56
N CYS A 238 -8.18 -22.15 8.91
CA CYS A 238 -8.14 -23.61 8.78
C CYS A 238 -6.83 -24.15 9.36
N SER A 239 -6.88 -25.30 10.03
CA SER A 239 -5.68 -25.90 10.57
C SER A 239 -5.75 -27.43 10.60
N SER A 240 -4.58 -28.06 10.66
CA SER A 240 -4.41 -29.49 10.88
C SER A 240 -3.37 -29.72 11.98
N SER A 241 -3.77 -30.43 13.02
CA SER A 241 -2.84 -30.87 14.08
C SER A 241 -1.83 -31.88 13.58
N SER A 242 -2.23 -32.74 12.64
CA SER A 242 -1.35 -33.76 12.06
C SER A 242 -0.24 -33.16 11.20
N LEU A 243 -0.53 -32.07 10.50
CA LEU A 243 0.46 -31.31 9.74
C LEU A 243 1.19 -30.28 10.62
N ASN A 244 0.65 -29.99 11.81
CA ASN A 244 1.09 -28.88 12.64
C ASN A 244 1.15 -27.57 11.85
N HIS A 245 0.08 -27.25 11.13
CA HIS A 245 0.02 -26.21 10.14
C HIS A 245 -1.32 -25.50 10.12
N ALA A 246 -1.33 -24.24 9.64
CA ALA A 246 -2.52 -23.40 9.52
C ALA A 246 -2.49 -22.61 8.22
N TRP A 247 -3.68 -22.44 7.61
CA TRP A 247 -3.92 -21.71 6.38
C TRP A 247 -5.37 -21.17 6.36
N ASN A 248 -5.93 -20.84 5.20
CA ASN A 248 -7.27 -20.27 5.10
C ASN A 248 -8.19 -21.07 4.18
N ILE A 249 -9.50 -21.03 4.49
CA ILE A 249 -10.56 -21.28 3.54
C ILE A 249 -11.12 -19.92 3.10
N VAL A 250 -11.20 -19.70 1.81
CA VAL A 250 -11.65 -18.44 1.18
C VAL A 250 -12.90 -18.70 0.35
N TYR A 251 -13.87 -17.81 0.41
CA TYR A 251 -15.06 -17.86 -0.43
C TYR A 251 -14.92 -16.94 -1.65
N ILE A 252 -15.00 -17.54 -2.83
CA ILE A 252 -15.10 -16.81 -4.10
C ILE A 252 -16.45 -17.12 -4.71
N ASP A 253 -17.29 -16.11 -4.91
CA ASP A 253 -18.65 -16.28 -5.41
C ASP A 253 -19.47 -17.32 -4.62
N GLY A 254 -19.25 -17.41 -3.31
CA GLY A 254 -19.91 -18.38 -2.41
C GLY A 254 -19.35 -19.81 -2.49
N VAL A 255 -18.31 -20.04 -3.27
CA VAL A 255 -17.61 -21.33 -3.38
C VAL A 255 -16.33 -21.30 -2.53
N LYS A 256 -16.06 -22.37 -1.80
CA LYS A 256 -14.91 -22.51 -0.91
C LYS A 256 -13.67 -23.00 -1.64
N TYR A 257 -12.52 -22.41 -1.31
CA TYR A 257 -11.20 -22.84 -1.76
C TYR A 257 -10.18 -22.78 -0.63
N HIS A 258 -9.17 -23.65 -0.66
CA HIS A 258 -8.01 -23.54 0.19
C HIS A 258 -7.05 -22.48 -0.36
N VAL A 259 -6.45 -21.69 0.54
CA VAL A 259 -5.33 -20.79 0.23
C VAL A 259 -4.29 -20.90 1.34
N ASP A 260 -3.06 -21.21 0.99
CA ASP A 260 -1.94 -21.28 1.93
C ASP A 260 -0.79 -20.36 1.53
N VAL A 261 -0.85 -19.12 2.00
CA VAL A 261 0.19 -18.11 1.77
C VAL A 261 1.55 -18.54 2.32
N THR A 262 1.55 -19.31 3.42
CA THR A 262 2.81 -19.75 4.07
C THR A 262 3.60 -20.71 3.18
N TRP A 263 2.93 -21.65 2.52
CA TRP A 263 3.60 -22.61 1.66
C TRP A 263 3.87 -22.07 0.26
N ASP A 264 3.27 -20.93 -0.08
CA ASP A 264 3.56 -20.18 -1.30
C ASP A 264 4.65 -19.11 -1.10
N ASP A 265 5.04 -18.84 0.17
CA ASP A 265 6.22 -18.06 0.53
C ASP A 265 7.43 -18.98 0.73
N PRO A 266 8.49 -18.92 -0.10
CA PRO A 266 9.62 -19.81 -0.02
C PRO A 266 10.32 -19.77 1.33
N VAL A 267 10.47 -20.93 1.99
CA VAL A 267 11.31 -21.04 3.19
C VAL A 267 12.78 -20.92 2.81
N TYR A 268 13.50 -20.10 3.52
CA TYR A 268 14.61 -19.25 3.14
C TYR A 268 14.12 -18.21 2.17
N ASP A 269 13.63 -17.13 2.75
CA ASP A 269 13.10 -15.96 2.07
C ASP A 269 13.99 -15.58 0.87
N ARG A 270 13.35 -15.50 -0.31
CA ARG A 270 13.96 -15.03 -1.55
C ARG A 270 13.22 -13.80 -2.00
N SER A 271 13.92 -12.69 -1.94
CA SER A 271 13.35 -11.39 -2.25
C SER A 271 12.55 -11.40 -3.57
N GLY A 272 11.24 -11.16 -3.48
CA GLY A 272 10.33 -11.05 -4.61
C GLY A 272 9.78 -12.35 -5.18
N ARG A 273 10.17 -13.52 -4.65
CA ARG A 273 9.64 -14.81 -5.11
C ARG A 273 8.37 -15.18 -4.36
N VAL A 274 7.36 -15.61 -5.11
CA VAL A 274 6.07 -16.09 -4.60
C VAL A 274 5.63 -17.27 -5.45
N ASN A 275 5.28 -18.39 -4.83
CA ASN A 275 4.62 -19.51 -5.52
C ASN A 275 3.10 -19.33 -5.46
N HIS A 276 2.39 -20.03 -6.33
CA HIS A 276 0.92 -20.01 -6.36
C HIS A 276 0.34 -21.42 -6.39
N THR A 277 1.13 -22.40 -5.94
CA THR A 277 0.75 -23.81 -5.94
C THR A 277 -0.39 -24.10 -4.97
N ASN A 278 -0.51 -23.29 -3.91
CA ASN A 278 -1.50 -23.45 -2.85
C ASN A 278 -2.57 -22.32 -2.86
N PHE A 279 -2.71 -21.59 -3.96
CA PHE A 279 -3.69 -20.53 -4.09
C PHE A 279 -4.97 -21.02 -4.77
N LEU A 280 -6.14 -20.80 -4.11
CA LEU A 280 -7.50 -21.18 -4.53
C LEU A 280 -7.62 -22.64 -4.98
N ARG A 281 -7.22 -23.57 -4.11
CA ARG A 281 -7.22 -25.01 -4.40
C ARG A 281 -8.47 -25.73 -3.87
N SER A 282 -8.89 -26.75 -4.61
CA SER A 282 -9.78 -27.77 -4.03
C SER A 282 -9.05 -28.59 -2.96
N THR A 283 -9.79 -29.37 -2.15
CA THR A 283 -9.17 -30.32 -1.22
C THR A 283 -8.30 -31.36 -1.93
N ALA A 284 -8.68 -31.78 -3.14
CA ALA A 284 -7.84 -32.66 -3.94
C ALA A 284 -6.55 -31.95 -4.36
N GLY A 285 -6.65 -30.72 -4.89
CA GLY A 285 -5.51 -29.93 -5.32
C GLY A 285 -4.55 -29.58 -4.20
N ILE A 286 -5.05 -29.15 -3.02
CA ILE A 286 -4.18 -28.83 -1.88
C ILE A 286 -3.50 -30.10 -1.30
N THR A 287 -4.16 -31.26 -1.41
CA THR A 287 -3.58 -32.54 -1.00
C THR A 287 -2.43 -32.93 -1.94
N GLU A 288 -2.57 -32.72 -3.25
CA GLU A 288 -1.52 -32.96 -4.24
C GLU A 288 -0.28 -32.09 -3.99
N SER A 289 -0.48 -30.85 -3.52
CA SER A 289 0.63 -29.95 -3.16
C SER A 289 1.27 -30.25 -1.80
N GLY A 290 0.82 -31.29 -1.07
CA GLY A 290 1.47 -31.77 0.14
C GLY A 290 0.63 -31.79 1.41
N HIS A 291 -0.57 -31.18 1.44
CA HIS A 291 -1.47 -31.17 2.61
C HIS A 291 -2.18 -32.54 2.77
N SER A 292 -1.41 -33.58 3.06
CA SER A 292 -1.87 -34.98 3.02
C SER A 292 -2.57 -35.47 4.30
N ALA A 293 -2.91 -34.60 5.26
CA ALA A 293 -3.67 -34.93 6.46
C ALA A 293 -5.18 -35.06 6.18
N THR A 294 -5.94 -35.52 7.18
CA THR A 294 -7.39 -35.72 7.10
C THR A 294 -8.16 -35.00 8.22
N ASP A 295 -7.45 -34.24 9.05
CA ASP A 295 -7.99 -33.55 10.24
C ASP A 295 -8.17 -32.04 10.01
N TYR A 296 -8.51 -31.66 8.77
CA TYR A 296 -8.86 -30.28 8.41
C TYR A 296 -10.16 -30.23 7.60
N ASP A 297 -10.68 -29.02 7.34
CA ASP A 297 -11.90 -28.86 6.54
C ASP A 297 -11.68 -29.30 5.09
N SER A 298 -12.33 -30.37 4.70
CA SER A 298 -12.29 -30.95 3.35
C SER A 298 -13.50 -30.56 2.49
N SER A 299 -14.26 -29.54 2.88
CA SER A 299 -15.44 -29.09 2.14
C SER A 299 -15.17 -28.35 0.82
N PRO A 300 -14.00 -27.74 0.56
CA PRO A 300 -13.65 -27.22 -0.76
C PRO A 300 -13.49 -28.34 -1.80
N THR A 301 -14.45 -28.47 -2.71
CA THR A 301 -14.46 -29.54 -3.73
C THR A 301 -14.43 -29.03 -5.16
N ASP A 302 -14.56 -27.74 -5.37
CA ASP A 302 -14.52 -27.13 -6.70
C ASP A 302 -13.08 -27.08 -7.22
N THR A 303 -12.88 -27.58 -8.43
CA THR A 303 -11.57 -27.72 -9.09
C THR A 303 -11.30 -26.66 -10.15
N THR A 304 -12.13 -25.61 -10.21
CA THR A 304 -12.03 -24.56 -11.24
C THR A 304 -10.64 -23.96 -11.32
N TYR A 305 -9.98 -23.77 -10.17
CA TYR A 305 -8.69 -23.13 -10.08
C TYR A 305 -7.51 -24.10 -9.84
N ASP A 306 -7.72 -25.42 -9.79
CA ASP A 306 -6.65 -26.40 -9.53
C ASP A 306 -5.55 -26.42 -10.59
N SER A 307 -5.80 -25.91 -11.78
CA SER A 307 -4.82 -25.78 -12.87
C SER A 307 -5.00 -24.45 -13.59
N TYR A 308 -4.86 -23.35 -12.87
CA TYR A 308 -5.11 -22.02 -13.40
C TYR A 308 -3.80 -21.28 -13.71
N TYR A 309 -3.84 -20.21 -14.50
CA TYR A 309 -2.66 -19.55 -15.08
C TYR A 309 -1.65 -19.03 -14.05
N TRP A 310 -2.09 -18.60 -12.87
CA TRP A 310 -1.18 -18.11 -11.82
C TRP A 310 -0.22 -19.16 -11.29
N GLN A 311 -0.54 -20.45 -11.40
CA GLN A 311 0.37 -21.53 -11.00
C GLN A 311 1.64 -21.60 -11.85
N ASN A 312 1.65 -20.91 -12.99
CA ASN A 312 2.83 -20.74 -13.84
C ASN A 312 3.63 -19.47 -13.49
N SER A 313 3.34 -18.80 -12.37
CA SER A 313 4.07 -17.62 -11.94
C SER A 313 4.80 -17.89 -10.62
N ASP A 314 6.08 -17.55 -10.58
CA ASP A 314 6.96 -17.64 -9.42
C ASP A 314 7.30 -16.27 -8.84
N THR A 315 6.55 -15.23 -9.18
CA THR A 315 6.73 -13.86 -8.72
C THR A 315 5.39 -13.19 -8.43
N ALA A 316 5.41 -12.20 -7.54
CA ALA A 316 4.20 -11.48 -7.18
C ALA A 316 3.55 -10.75 -8.35
N PHE A 317 2.22 -10.81 -8.41
CA PHE A 317 1.39 -10.02 -9.31
C PHE A 317 1.41 -8.54 -8.89
N GLN A 318 1.59 -7.64 -9.85
CA GLN A 318 1.71 -6.20 -9.59
C GLN A 318 0.47 -5.46 -10.07
N LEU A 319 -0.17 -4.70 -9.17
CA LEU A 319 -1.30 -3.82 -9.49
C LEU A 319 -0.77 -2.43 -9.88
N VAL A 320 -1.14 -1.96 -11.08
CA VAL A 320 -0.82 -0.63 -11.57
C VAL A 320 -2.11 0.02 -12.10
N GLY A 321 -2.62 0.98 -11.36
CA GLY A 321 -3.98 1.48 -11.60
C GLY A 321 -5.00 0.37 -11.39
N ASP A 322 -5.72 -0.02 -12.46
CA ASP A 322 -6.68 -1.13 -12.48
C ASP A 322 -6.15 -2.34 -13.25
N ASP A 323 -4.93 -2.28 -13.77
CA ASP A 323 -4.30 -3.34 -14.54
C ASP A 323 -3.39 -4.20 -13.65
N ILE A 324 -3.35 -5.51 -13.90
CA ILE A 324 -2.51 -6.45 -13.17
C ILE A 324 -1.43 -6.99 -14.11
N TYR A 325 -0.17 -6.93 -13.67
CA TYR A 325 0.98 -7.43 -14.41
C TYR A 325 1.59 -8.64 -13.71
N TYR A 326 2.00 -9.64 -14.50
CA TYR A 326 2.65 -10.85 -13.99
C TYR A 326 3.57 -11.48 -15.02
N ILE A 327 4.51 -12.30 -14.56
CA ILE A 327 5.35 -13.12 -15.43
C ILE A 327 4.81 -14.54 -15.41
N ASP A 328 4.52 -15.06 -16.60
CA ASP A 328 4.22 -16.46 -16.83
C ASP A 328 5.54 -17.18 -17.15
N SER A 329 6.05 -17.95 -16.19
CA SER A 329 7.33 -18.65 -16.29
C SER A 329 7.30 -19.75 -17.38
N SER A 330 6.12 -20.34 -17.64
CA SER A 330 5.99 -21.40 -18.67
C SER A 330 6.09 -20.89 -20.09
N THR A 331 5.71 -19.61 -20.31
CA THR A 331 5.78 -18.93 -21.61
C THR A 331 6.87 -17.87 -21.68
N GLU A 332 7.53 -17.60 -20.55
CA GLU A 332 8.61 -16.60 -20.41
C GLU A 332 8.18 -15.21 -20.86
N LYS A 333 7.00 -14.79 -20.40
CA LYS A 333 6.39 -13.52 -20.81
C LYS A 333 5.93 -12.70 -19.63
N LEU A 334 6.23 -11.41 -19.70
CA LEU A 334 5.52 -10.39 -18.93
C LEU A 334 4.17 -10.14 -19.59
N ASN A 335 3.10 -10.41 -18.86
CA ASN A 335 1.73 -10.24 -19.31
C ASN A 335 1.02 -9.16 -18.48
N LYS A 336 -0.02 -8.59 -19.07
CA LYS A 336 -0.95 -7.64 -18.47
C LYS A 336 -2.36 -8.18 -18.53
N ILE A 337 -3.09 -8.11 -17.43
CA ILE A 337 -4.53 -8.35 -17.36
C ILE A 337 -5.21 -6.99 -17.24
N SER A 338 -6.13 -6.68 -18.14
CA SER A 338 -6.95 -5.48 -18.12
C SER A 338 -8.40 -5.86 -18.40
N ASN A 339 -9.32 -5.55 -17.49
CA ASN A 339 -10.73 -5.94 -17.61
C ASN A 339 -10.93 -7.43 -17.97
N GLY A 340 -10.18 -8.33 -17.33
CA GLY A 340 -10.23 -9.77 -17.55
C GLY A 340 -9.60 -10.26 -18.86
N VAL A 341 -8.95 -9.38 -19.64
CA VAL A 341 -8.27 -9.73 -20.89
C VAL A 341 -6.75 -9.73 -20.68
N THR A 342 -6.12 -10.87 -20.94
CA THR A 342 -4.66 -11.00 -20.90
C THR A 342 -4.01 -10.61 -22.22
N THR A 343 -3.00 -9.75 -22.13
CA THR A 343 -2.14 -9.35 -23.27
C THR A 343 -0.68 -9.50 -22.91
N THR A 344 0.15 -9.93 -23.86
CA THR A 344 1.61 -9.99 -23.65
C THR A 344 2.25 -8.63 -23.87
N CYS A 345 3.06 -8.19 -22.91
CA CYS A 345 3.86 -6.97 -23.01
C CYS A 345 5.20 -7.23 -23.71
N ILE A 346 6.05 -8.09 -23.14
CA ILE A 346 7.37 -8.42 -23.66
C ILE A 346 7.70 -9.90 -23.38
N SER A 347 8.73 -10.44 -24.05
CA SER A 347 9.39 -11.68 -23.66
C SER A 347 10.47 -11.37 -22.63
N VAL A 348 10.59 -12.24 -21.61
CA VAL A 348 11.60 -12.16 -20.54
C VAL A 348 12.46 -13.43 -20.52
N HIS A 349 12.60 -14.08 -21.68
CA HIS A 349 13.39 -15.29 -21.84
C HIS A 349 14.88 -15.04 -21.58
N ASP A 350 15.51 -15.90 -20.77
CA ASP A 350 16.95 -15.88 -20.52
C ASP A 350 17.44 -17.23 -19.96
N ASN A 351 18.74 -17.36 -19.69
CA ASN A 351 19.36 -18.57 -19.18
C ASN A 351 20.01 -18.30 -17.82
N TRP A 352 19.52 -18.97 -16.76
CA TRP A 352 20.05 -18.85 -15.42
C TRP A 352 21.10 -19.90 -15.10
N SER A 353 22.17 -19.51 -14.41
CA SER A 353 23.21 -20.45 -14.01
C SER A 353 22.67 -21.52 -13.05
N ALA A 354 22.97 -22.79 -13.35
CA ALA A 354 22.76 -23.93 -12.47
C ALA A 354 24.00 -24.29 -11.66
N GLY A 355 25.10 -23.53 -11.87
CA GLY A 355 26.43 -23.83 -11.36
C GLY A 355 27.19 -24.87 -12.20
N ASN A 356 28.51 -24.88 -12.06
CA ASN A 356 29.41 -25.82 -12.77
C ASN A 356 29.30 -25.78 -14.31
N GLY A 357 28.96 -24.63 -14.88
CA GLY A 357 28.80 -24.45 -16.32
C GLY A 357 27.52 -25.00 -16.93
N TYR A 358 26.53 -25.32 -16.09
CA TYR A 358 25.18 -25.68 -16.53
C TYR A 358 24.24 -24.49 -16.39
N TYR A 359 23.15 -24.48 -17.19
CA TYR A 359 22.13 -23.45 -17.16
C TYR A 359 20.74 -24.07 -17.05
N TYR A 360 19.85 -23.39 -16.35
CA TYR A 360 18.42 -23.65 -16.41
C TYR A 360 17.81 -22.91 -17.61
N VAL A 361 16.92 -23.59 -18.28
CA VAL A 361 16.12 -23.00 -19.37
C VAL A 361 14.84 -22.37 -18.84
N ASP A 362 14.46 -22.71 -17.61
CA ASP A 362 13.28 -22.15 -16.96
C ASP A 362 13.51 -20.69 -16.56
N ASN A 363 12.46 -19.90 -16.66
CA ASN A 363 12.48 -18.49 -16.34
C ASN A 363 12.44 -18.28 -14.81
N PHE A 364 13.45 -17.62 -14.28
CA PHE A 364 13.51 -17.16 -12.89
C PHE A 364 13.34 -15.64 -12.77
N SER A 365 12.84 -14.98 -13.81
CA SER A 365 12.55 -13.56 -13.76
C SER A 365 11.59 -13.23 -12.64
N LEU A 366 11.91 -12.18 -11.90
CA LEU A 366 11.10 -11.62 -10.83
C LEU A 366 10.57 -10.25 -11.23
N LEU A 367 9.43 -9.87 -10.70
CA LEU A 367 8.73 -8.64 -11.01
C LEU A 367 8.44 -7.84 -9.74
N THR A 368 8.67 -6.54 -9.79
CA THR A 368 8.21 -5.59 -8.77
C THR A 368 7.83 -4.27 -9.41
N TYR A 369 7.17 -3.40 -8.67
CA TYR A 369 6.71 -2.09 -9.13
C TYR A 369 7.39 -0.99 -8.32
N ASP A 370 7.90 0.05 -8.98
CA ASP A 370 8.61 1.16 -8.33
C ASP A 370 7.74 2.40 -8.07
N GLY A 371 6.44 2.31 -8.37
CA GLY A 371 5.48 3.40 -8.24
C GLY A 371 5.12 4.07 -9.56
N GLU A 372 5.88 3.80 -10.64
CA GLU A 372 5.64 4.31 -11.99
C GLU A 372 5.87 3.23 -13.05
N ASN A 373 6.93 2.44 -12.90
CA ASN A 373 7.37 1.43 -13.86
C ASN A 373 7.46 0.04 -13.23
N LEU A 374 7.48 -0.99 -14.06
CA LEU A 374 7.78 -2.34 -13.62
C LEU A 374 9.29 -2.58 -13.67
N LEU A 375 9.83 -3.16 -12.62
CA LEU A 375 11.20 -3.65 -12.58
C LEU A 375 11.17 -5.17 -12.71
N PHE A 376 12.00 -5.74 -13.57
CA PHE A 376 12.13 -7.19 -13.71
C PHE A 376 13.60 -7.61 -13.86
N THR A 377 13.89 -8.86 -13.48
CA THR A 377 15.22 -9.44 -13.62
C THR A 377 15.34 -10.26 -14.90
N LEU A 378 16.48 -10.14 -15.55
CA LEU A 378 17.08 -11.21 -16.35
C LEU A 378 18.26 -11.81 -15.57
N SER A 379 18.95 -12.78 -16.14
CA SER A 379 19.98 -13.51 -15.41
C SER A 379 21.17 -12.65 -14.97
N ASP A 380 21.45 -11.57 -15.69
CA ASP A 380 22.64 -10.72 -15.53
C ASP A 380 22.35 -9.27 -15.16
N ALA A 381 21.11 -8.80 -15.32
CA ALA A 381 20.76 -7.42 -15.08
C ALA A 381 19.30 -7.24 -14.64
N ILE A 382 18.99 -6.07 -14.09
CA ILE A 382 17.64 -5.63 -13.77
C ILE A 382 17.23 -4.56 -14.76
N TYR A 383 16.05 -4.75 -15.32
CA TYR A 383 15.44 -3.90 -16.32
C TYR A 383 14.22 -3.19 -15.76
N GLN A 384 14.01 -1.97 -16.24
CA GLN A 384 12.78 -1.21 -16.08
C GLN A 384 11.94 -1.37 -17.35
N TYR A 385 10.69 -1.75 -17.21
CA TYR A 385 9.69 -1.70 -18.26
C TYR A 385 8.82 -0.47 -18.04
N ASP A 386 8.95 0.49 -18.94
CA ASP A 386 8.12 1.70 -18.97
C ASP A 386 6.73 1.32 -19.48
N ILE A 387 5.74 1.46 -18.60
CA ILE A 387 4.36 1.00 -18.86
C ILE A 387 3.68 1.84 -19.95
N GLU A 388 4.02 3.12 -20.06
CA GLU A 388 3.43 4.04 -21.02
C GLU A 388 3.97 3.80 -22.44
N SER A 389 5.28 3.71 -22.57
CA SER A 389 5.93 3.54 -23.88
C SER A 389 6.08 2.09 -24.33
N GLY A 390 6.00 1.13 -23.40
CA GLY A 390 6.26 -0.29 -23.65
C GLY A 390 7.74 -0.61 -23.88
N VAL A 391 8.66 0.28 -23.49
CA VAL A 391 10.10 0.13 -23.72
C VAL A 391 10.80 -0.39 -22.46
N SER A 392 11.72 -1.33 -22.62
CA SER A 392 12.56 -1.83 -21.54
C SER A 392 13.96 -1.22 -21.60
N THR A 393 14.49 -0.79 -20.45
CA THR A 393 15.84 -0.26 -20.31
C THR A 393 16.56 -0.93 -19.13
N CYS A 394 17.86 -1.22 -19.28
CA CYS A 394 18.66 -1.74 -18.18
C CYS A 394 18.89 -0.64 -17.14
N VAL A 395 18.51 -0.89 -15.90
CA VAL A 395 18.65 0.07 -14.79
C VAL A 395 19.70 -0.35 -13.77
N PHE A 396 20.05 -1.64 -13.69
CA PHE A 396 21.06 -2.13 -12.75
C PHE A 396 21.76 -3.37 -13.29
N GLU A 397 23.08 -3.28 -13.45
CA GLU A 397 23.97 -4.42 -13.74
C GLU A 397 24.75 -4.72 -12.45
N PRO A 398 24.42 -5.79 -11.71
CA PRO A 398 25.19 -6.19 -10.53
C PRO A 398 26.54 -6.80 -10.94
N ASP A 399 27.49 -6.79 -10.01
CA ASP A 399 28.79 -7.44 -10.22
C ASP A 399 28.67 -8.95 -10.08
N LEU A 400 28.68 -9.67 -11.19
CA LEU A 400 28.63 -11.14 -11.25
C LEU A 400 30.03 -11.79 -11.29
N THR A 401 31.11 -11.02 -11.12
CA THR A 401 32.50 -11.51 -11.26
C THR A 401 32.96 -12.39 -10.07
N VAL A 402 32.16 -12.55 -9.03
CA VAL A 402 32.44 -13.38 -7.86
C VAL A 402 32.57 -14.86 -8.22
N GLY A 403 32.08 -15.25 -9.40
CA GLY A 403 32.25 -16.59 -10.00
C GLY A 403 31.61 -16.61 -11.37
N SER A 404 32.19 -17.37 -12.32
CA SER A 404 31.71 -17.41 -13.72
C SER A 404 30.29 -18.00 -13.91
N ASP A 405 29.68 -18.46 -12.82
CA ASP A 405 28.42 -19.22 -12.85
C ASP A 405 27.35 -18.57 -11.96
N PHE A 406 27.37 -17.24 -11.77
CA PHE A 406 26.38 -16.53 -10.95
C PHE A 406 25.32 -15.88 -11.83
N SER A 407 24.08 -15.88 -11.32
CA SER A 407 22.94 -15.18 -11.90
C SER A 407 22.10 -14.50 -10.81
N ILE A 408 21.19 -13.63 -11.20
CA ILE A 408 20.26 -12.92 -10.30
C ILE A 408 19.08 -13.86 -10.00
N TYR A 409 18.76 -14.05 -8.71
CA TYR A 409 17.65 -14.89 -8.26
C TYR A 409 16.70 -14.19 -7.27
N GLY A 410 16.99 -12.97 -6.86
CA GLY A 410 16.16 -12.19 -5.96
C GLY A 410 16.02 -10.75 -6.45
N LEU A 411 14.85 -10.15 -6.28
CA LEU A 411 14.55 -8.75 -6.62
C LEU A 411 13.70 -8.12 -5.53
N LYS A 412 14.11 -6.93 -5.09
CA LYS A 412 13.29 -6.09 -4.19
C LYS A 412 13.49 -4.63 -4.52
N TYR A 413 12.40 -3.87 -4.49
CA TYR A 413 12.43 -2.42 -4.50
C TYR A 413 11.85 -1.90 -3.17
N GLU A 414 12.65 -1.17 -2.42
CA GLU A 414 12.22 -0.56 -1.15
C GLU A 414 13.08 0.66 -0.82
N ASN A 415 12.46 1.72 -0.32
CA ASN A 415 13.16 2.94 0.11
C ASN A 415 14.07 3.55 -0.99
N CYS A 416 13.57 3.65 -2.22
CA CYS A 416 14.30 4.15 -3.40
C CYS A 416 15.58 3.36 -3.70
N LYS A 417 15.57 2.06 -3.44
CA LYS A 417 16.69 1.15 -3.75
C LYS A 417 16.18 -0.12 -4.40
N ILE A 418 16.82 -0.48 -5.49
CA ILE A 418 16.76 -1.82 -6.04
C ILE A 418 17.77 -2.67 -5.28
N SER A 419 17.35 -3.86 -4.84
CA SER A 419 18.21 -4.88 -4.26
C SER A 419 18.05 -6.17 -5.03
N CYS A 420 19.15 -6.87 -5.30
CA CYS A 420 19.13 -8.18 -5.92
C CYS A 420 19.98 -9.18 -5.15
N GLU A 421 19.63 -10.44 -5.26
CA GLU A 421 20.37 -11.57 -4.70
C GLU A 421 21.04 -12.33 -5.85
N VAL A 422 22.33 -12.63 -5.68
CA VAL A 422 23.14 -13.25 -6.70
C VAL A 422 23.68 -14.59 -6.20
N TYR A 423 23.42 -15.65 -6.95
CA TYR A 423 23.79 -17.02 -6.60
C TYR A 423 24.28 -17.80 -7.84
N SER A 424 25.00 -18.90 -7.60
CA SER A 424 25.38 -19.82 -8.68
C SER A 424 24.27 -20.80 -9.07
N SER A 425 23.19 -20.87 -8.29
CA SER A 425 22.02 -21.73 -8.54
C SER A 425 20.89 -21.38 -7.58
N PRO A 426 19.62 -21.47 -7.97
CA PRO A 426 18.50 -21.29 -7.05
C PRO A 426 18.48 -22.31 -5.91
N VAL A 427 19.09 -23.49 -6.09
CA VAL A 427 19.18 -24.53 -5.05
C VAL A 427 20.09 -24.09 -3.91
N PHE A 428 21.18 -23.38 -4.19
CA PHE A 428 22.08 -22.90 -3.14
C PHE A 428 21.43 -21.76 -2.32
N ALA A 429 20.56 -21.00 -2.92
CA ALA A 429 19.79 -19.99 -2.20
C ALA A 429 18.89 -20.58 -1.10
N SER A 430 18.54 -21.88 -1.16
CA SER A 430 17.74 -22.56 -0.13
C SER A 430 18.51 -22.92 1.15
N THR A 431 19.83 -22.86 1.16
CA THR A 431 20.66 -23.36 2.27
C THR A 431 21.48 -22.30 2.98
N THR A 432 21.62 -21.11 2.43
CA THR A 432 22.48 -20.04 2.97
C THR A 432 21.81 -18.68 2.88
N LYS A 433 22.08 -17.81 3.88
CA LYS A 433 21.85 -16.37 3.73
C LYS A 433 22.49 -15.88 2.45
N ALA A 434 21.81 -14.96 1.77
CA ALA A 434 22.36 -14.24 0.65
C ALA A 434 23.75 -13.70 1.02
N GLU A 435 24.81 -14.37 0.59
CA GLU A 435 26.18 -13.87 0.79
C GLU A 435 26.47 -12.73 -0.18
N ASN A 436 25.59 -12.52 -1.17
CA ASN A 436 25.80 -11.63 -2.31
C ASN A 436 24.55 -10.81 -2.65
N THR A 437 24.10 -9.99 -1.70
CA THR A 437 23.07 -8.99 -1.96
C THR A 437 23.72 -7.70 -2.46
N GLN A 438 23.33 -7.25 -3.62
CA GLN A 438 23.79 -6.00 -4.21
C GLN A 438 22.65 -4.99 -4.30
N THR A 439 22.97 -3.71 -4.18
CA THR A 439 21.97 -2.65 -4.14
C THR A 439 22.38 -1.46 -5.01
N LYS A 440 21.37 -0.79 -5.60
CA LYS A 440 21.54 0.46 -6.34
C LYS A 440 20.44 1.45 -5.95
N GLU A 441 20.78 2.71 -5.76
CA GLU A 441 19.79 3.77 -5.63
C GLU A 441 18.99 3.89 -6.93
N HIS A 442 17.68 3.94 -6.82
CA HIS A 442 16.74 4.07 -7.92
C HIS A 442 15.61 4.98 -7.48
N HIS A 443 15.63 6.21 -7.98
CA HIS A 443 14.65 7.23 -7.67
C HIS A 443 13.73 7.42 -8.86
N VAL A 444 12.43 7.44 -8.60
CA VAL A 444 11.40 7.73 -9.60
C VAL A 444 11.12 9.22 -9.60
N THR A 445 11.30 9.89 -10.74
CA THR A 445 11.14 11.34 -10.85
C THR A 445 9.67 11.71 -11.00
N SER A 446 9.18 12.69 -10.25
CA SER A 446 7.80 13.18 -10.37
C SER A 446 7.54 13.78 -11.76
N ASP A 447 6.30 13.60 -12.26
CA ASP A 447 5.85 14.22 -13.51
C ASP A 447 5.72 15.73 -13.43
N TYR A 448 5.58 16.27 -12.24
CA TYR A 448 5.36 17.68 -11.98
C TYR A 448 6.61 18.38 -11.48
N TRP A 449 6.68 19.67 -11.74
CA TRP A 449 7.68 20.54 -11.19
C TRP A 449 7.19 21.18 -9.89
N VAL A 450 7.99 21.10 -8.84
CA VAL A 450 7.84 21.90 -7.64
C VAL A 450 8.50 23.25 -7.87
N ILE A 451 7.80 24.35 -7.63
CA ILE A 451 8.33 25.69 -7.76
C ILE A 451 8.98 26.11 -6.46
N ASP A 452 10.31 26.32 -6.46
CA ASP A 452 11.06 26.79 -5.28
C ASP A 452 10.94 28.30 -5.12
N LYS A 453 10.97 29.01 -6.25
CA LYS A 453 10.88 30.46 -6.31
C LYS A 453 10.23 30.88 -7.62
N GLY A 454 9.15 31.64 -7.57
CA GLY A 454 8.55 32.26 -8.73
C GLY A 454 9.47 33.32 -9.35
N SER A 455 9.35 33.54 -10.66
CA SER A 455 10.11 34.57 -11.37
C SER A 455 9.42 35.92 -11.30
N SER A 456 10.21 36.99 -11.51
CA SER A 456 9.71 38.37 -11.56
C SER A 456 10.24 39.08 -12.82
N SER A 457 9.96 40.38 -12.96
CA SER A 457 10.52 41.20 -14.04
C SER A 457 12.04 41.39 -13.92
N THR A 458 12.60 41.24 -12.72
CA THR A 458 14.01 41.46 -12.44
C THR A 458 14.81 40.19 -12.21
N GLU A 459 14.17 39.12 -11.69
CA GLU A 459 14.81 37.89 -11.28
C GLU A 459 14.19 36.67 -11.95
N GLU A 460 15.01 35.70 -12.30
CA GLU A 460 14.60 34.35 -12.69
C GLU A 460 14.14 33.58 -11.46
N GLY A 461 13.17 32.66 -11.67
CA GLY A 461 12.73 31.72 -10.65
C GLY A 461 13.49 30.40 -10.72
N THR A 462 13.21 29.52 -9.77
CA THR A 462 13.78 28.17 -9.70
C THR A 462 12.67 27.14 -9.44
N LYS A 463 12.88 25.96 -10.01
CA LYS A 463 12.01 24.81 -9.85
C LYS A 463 12.84 23.55 -9.77
N HIS A 464 12.25 22.49 -9.16
CA HIS A 464 12.86 21.17 -9.16
C HIS A 464 11.82 20.09 -9.40
N ARG A 465 12.29 18.92 -9.82
CA ARG A 465 11.55 17.65 -9.73
C ARG A 465 12.16 16.80 -8.63
N GLU A 466 11.33 16.10 -7.94
CA GLU A 466 11.73 15.29 -6.81
C GLU A 466 11.34 13.83 -7.00
N CYS A 467 11.92 12.96 -6.19
CA CYS A 467 11.50 11.57 -6.13
C CYS A 467 10.11 11.45 -5.50
N ILE A 468 9.20 10.74 -6.16
CA ILE A 468 7.82 10.53 -5.68
C ILE A 468 7.75 9.81 -4.32
N HIS A 469 8.82 9.10 -3.90
CA HIS A 469 8.85 8.31 -2.68
C HIS A 469 9.58 8.99 -1.51
N CYS A 470 10.60 9.82 -1.77
CA CYS A 470 11.45 10.36 -0.71
C CYS A 470 11.71 11.87 -0.81
N ALA A 471 11.06 12.54 -1.74
CA ALA A 471 11.19 13.97 -1.99
C ALA A 471 12.65 14.46 -2.22
N LYS A 472 13.59 13.55 -2.56
CA LYS A 472 14.94 13.93 -2.96
C LYS A 472 14.89 14.68 -4.28
N THR A 473 15.46 15.88 -4.34
CA THR A 473 15.59 16.62 -5.59
C THR A 473 16.43 15.83 -6.60
N LEU A 474 15.88 15.60 -7.78
CA LEU A 474 16.50 14.84 -8.86
C LEU A 474 16.87 15.72 -10.05
N GLU A 475 16.04 16.70 -10.35
CA GLU A 475 16.26 17.66 -11.43
C GLU A 475 16.03 19.08 -10.92
N THR A 476 16.76 20.04 -11.48
CA THR A 476 16.55 21.47 -11.20
C THR A 476 16.36 22.23 -12.51
N GLY A 477 15.52 23.24 -12.48
CA GLY A 477 15.23 24.07 -13.63
C GLY A 477 15.13 25.55 -13.27
N ILE A 478 15.22 26.38 -14.29
CA ILE A 478 15.09 27.84 -14.17
C ILE A 478 13.73 28.23 -14.77
N LEU A 479 13.00 29.11 -14.07
CA LEU A 479 11.86 29.79 -14.63
C LEU A 479 12.31 31.11 -15.29
N PRO A 480 11.90 31.36 -16.53
CA PRO A 480 12.28 32.60 -17.21
C PRO A 480 11.66 33.82 -16.50
N LYS A 481 12.32 34.99 -16.64
CA LYS A 481 11.75 36.24 -16.16
C LYS A 481 10.40 36.51 -16.82
N VAL A 482 9.44 37.00 -16.04
CA VAL A 482 8.10 37.38 -16.50
C VAL A 482 7.88 38.88 -16.28
N SER A 483 7.24 39.52 -17.23
CA SER A 483 6.97 40.97 -17.15
C SER A 483 5.71 41.24 -16.35
N ILE A 484 5.79 41.04 -15.03
CA ILE A 484 4.70 41.33 -14.08
C ILE A 484 5.12 42.51 -13.18
N ALA A 485 4.12 43.31 -12.82
CA ALA A 485 4.27 44.37 -11.85
C ALA A 485 3.15 44.31 -10.81
N ILE A 486 3.52 44.22 -9.54
CA ILE A 486 2.60 44.25 -8.41
C ILE A 486 2.32 45.71 -8.06
N LYS A 487 1.05 46.07 -7.96
CA LYS A 487 0.64 47.45 -7.62
C LYS A 487 0.89 47.73 -6.13
N SER A 488 0.94 49.02 -5.77
CA SER A 488 1.33 49.47 -4.43
C SER A 488 0.38 49.05 -3.30
N ILE A 489 -0.81 48.58 -3.64
CA ILE A 489 -1.81 48.03 -2.71
C ILE A 489 -1.58 46.56 -2.37
N ALA A 490 -0.64 45.93 -3.03
CA ALA A 490 -0.28 44.52 -2.83
C ALA A 490 1.24 44.34 -2.71
N THR A 491 1.64 43.22 -2.16
CA THR A 491 3.03 42.75 -2.11
C THR A 491 3.11 41.32 -2.58
N ALA A 492 4.20 40.94 -3.26
CA ALA A 492 4.39 39.57 -3.68
C ALA A 492 5.56 38.91 -2.96
N ASN A 493 5.35 37.70 -2.52
CA ASN A 493 6.40 36.80 -2.08
C ASN A 493 6.57 35.68 -3.14
N PHE A 494 7.56 35.82 -4.00
CA PHE A 494 7.79 34.88 -5.11
C PHE A 494 8.34 33.52 -4.63
N THR A 495 8.96 33.46 -3.45
CA THR A 495 9.40 32.19 -2.87
C THR A 495 8.21 31.35 -2.41
N SER A 496 7.24 31.97 -1.74
CA SER A 496 6.00 31.30 -1.33
C SER A 496 4.92 31.33 -2.41
N GLN A 497 5.16 31.99 -3.54
CA GLN A 497 4.22 32.15 -4.66
C GLN A 497 2.91 32.84 -4.23
N LEU A 498 2.99 33.86 -3.40
CA LEU A 498 1.85 34.56 -2.80
C LEU A 498 1.82 36.04 -3.18
N ILE A 499 0.60 36.58 -3.32
CA ILE A 499 0.32 38.01 -3.40
C ILE A 499 -0.53 38.40 -2.18
N PHE A 500 0.00 39.23 -1.32
CA PHE A 500 -0.69 39.75 -0.14
C PHE A 500 -1.30 41.12 -0.41
N THR A 501 -2.56 41.33 -0.03
CA THR A 501 -3.26 42.61 -0.08
C THR A 501 -4.15 42.79 1.16
N ASN A 502 -4.48 44.07 1.44
CA ASN A 502 -5.51 44.41 2.42
C ASN A 502 -6.80 44.96 1.74
N GLU A 503 -6.84 44.88 0.40
CA GLU A 503 -8.00 45.35 -0.36
C GLU A 503 -9.09 44.26 -0.37
N PHE A 504 -10.31 44.68 0.01
CA PHE A 504 -11.51 43.83 -0.02
C PHE A 504 -12.37 44.16 -1.25
N ASN A 505 -13.27 43.24 -1.62
CA ASN A 505 -14.18 43.38 -2.75
C ASN A 505 -13.45 43.67 -4.08
N CYS A 506 -12.27 43.05 -4.25
CA CYS A 506 -11.53 43.17 -5.50
C CYS A 506 -12.26 42.39 -6.60
N ASP A 507 -12.80 43.12 -7.58
CA ASP A 507 -13.53 42.59 -8.74
C ASP A 507 -12.72 42.62 -10.04
N ASP A 508 -11.48 43.13 -10.00
CA ASP A 508 -10.52 43.08 -11.11
C ASP A 508 -9.09 42.78 -10.60
N ILE A 509 -8.57 41.60 -10.97
CA ILE A 509 -7.20 41.22 -10.62
C ILE A 509 -6.15 42.21 -11.12
N ASN A 510 -6.46 43.00 -12.17
CA ASN A 510 -5.61 44.07 -12.64
C ASN A 510 -5.43 45.19 -11.62
N ASP A 511 -6.21 45.23 -10.54
CA ASP A 511 -5.97 46.13 -9.42
C ASP A 511 -4.78 45.70 -8.56
N LEU A 512 -4.44 44.41 -8.55
CA LEU A 512 -3.32 43.86 -7.80
C LEU A 512 -2.07 43.65 -8.66
N ILE A 513 -2.24 43.16 -9.90
CA ILE A 513 -1.15 42.76 -10.77
C ILE A 513 -1.39 43.25 -12.21
N THR A 514 -0.31 43.63 -12.89
CA THR A 514 -0.32 43.93 -14.32
C THR A 514 0.78 43.22 -15.04
N THR A 515 0.55 42.91 -16.31
CA THR A 515 1.53 42.21 -17.18
C THR A 515 1.88 43.08 -18.40
N SER A 516 3.00 42.77 -19.02
CA SER A 516 3.43 43.40 -20.27
C SER A 516 4.23 42.45 -21.16
N GLY A 517 4.39 42.78 -22.43
CA GLY A 517 5.11 41.97 -23.41
C GLY A 517 4.37 40.67 -23.72
N THR A 518 5.10 39.55 -23.63
CA THR A 518 4.57 38.20 -23.85
C THR A 518 3.99 37.55 -22.57
N THR A 519 4.10 38.23 -21.42
CA THR A 519 3.56 37.71 -20.15
C THR A 519 2.05 37.89 -20.11
N LEU A 520 1.35 36.81 -19.94
CA LEU A 520 -0.11 36.74 -19.82
C LEU A 520 -0.48 36.15 -18.47
N ILE A 521 -1.69 36.43 -17.99
CA ILE A 521 -2.26 35.79 -16.79
C ILE A 521 -3.59 35.14 -17.13
N ALA A 522 -3.90 34.03 -16.45
CA ALA A 522 -5.22 33.45 -16.38
C ALA A 522 -5.61 33.36 -14.91
N VAL A 523 -6.81 33.82 -14.58
CA VAL A 523 -7.25 33.94 -13.20
C VAL A 523 -8.36 32.94 -12.93
N SER A 524 -8.26 32.26 -11.77
CA SER A 524 -9.33 31.44 -11.22
C SER A 524 -9.73 32.08 -9.89
N PRO A 525 -10.90 32.72 -9.80
CA PRO A 525 -11.36 33.39 -8.58
C PRO A 525 -11.58 32.37 -7.46
N SER A 526 -11.38 32.79 -6.22
CA SER A 526 -11.60 31.97 -5.03
C SER A 526 -13.09 31.70 -4.80
N TYR A 527 -13.93 32.62 -5.21
CA TYR A 527 -15.38 32.60 -4.99
C TYR A 527 -16.14 32.97 -6.28
N ASP A 528 -17.08 32.13 -6.68
CA ASP A 528 -17.96 32.38 -7.84
C ASP A 528 -19.40 32.51 -7.35
N VAL A 529 -19.89 33.73 -7.29
CA VAL A 529 -21.31 34.03 -7.07
C VAL A 529 -21.90 34.39 -8.42
N SER A 530 -22.86 33.70 -8.87
CA SER A 530 -23.62 33.70 -10.13
C SER A 530 -23.68 34.98 -10.97
N SER A 531 -23.03 36.08 -10.62
CA SER A 531 -22.92 37.33 -11.35
C SER A 531 -21.68 38.19 -11.09
N ASN A 532 -20.82 37.88 -10.10
CA ASN A 532 -19.57 38.62 -9.82
C ASN A 532 -18.46 37.65 -9.44
N GLU A 533 -17.37 37.67 -10.20
CA GLU A 533 -16.11 37.03 -9.82
C GLU A 533 -15.45 37.91 -8.74
N LEU A 534 -15.15 37.34 -7.57
CA LEU A 534 -14.43 38.01 -6.50
C LEU A 534 -13.05 37.35 -6.32
N TYR A 535 -12.03 38.17 -6.09
CA TYR A 535 -10.62 37.76 -6.00
C TYR A 535 -10.15 37.85 -4.55
N GLY A 536 -10.71 36.99 -3.73
CA GLY A 536 -10.33 36.82 -2.32
C GLY A 536 -9.15 35.87 -2.10
N THR A 537 -8.94 35.50 -0.84
CA THR A 537 -7.94 34.51 -0.44
C THR A 537 -8.18 33.17 -1.16
N GLY A 538 -7.12 32.63 -1.78
CA GLY A 538 -7.21 31.40 -2.57
C GLY A 538 -7.40 31.64 -4.07
N THR A 539 -7.58 32.87 -4.54
CA THR A 539 -7.58 33.18 -5.98
C THR A 539 -6.26 32.78 -6.58
N SER A 540 -6.29 31.95 -7.64
CA SER A 540 -5.10 31.53 -8.37
C SER A 540 -4.90 32.40 -9.60
N VAL A 541 -3.66 32.90 -9.76
CA VAL A 541 -3.21 33.70 -10.91
C VAL A 541 -2.13 32.93 -11.63
N ALA A 542 -2.50 32.20 -12.68
CA ALA A 542 -1.55 31.46 -13.52
C ALA A 542 -0.78 32.43 -14.42
N ILE A 543 0.53 32.35 -14.39
CA ILE A 543 1.47 33.17 -15.17
C ILE A 543 1.92 32.38 -16.40
N TYR A 544 1.86 33.02 -17.57
CA TYR A 544 2.28 32.46 -18.85
C TYR A 544 3.34 33.37 -19.50
N ASN A 545 4.23 32.76 -20.30
CA ASN A 545 5.06 33.47 -21.26
C ASN A 545 4.65 33.03 -22.68
N GLY A 546 3.85 33.83 -23.36
CA GLY A 546 3.12 33.39 -24.55
C GLY A 546 2.10 32.30 -24.20
N GLU A 547 2.22 31.15 -24.83
CA GLU A 547 1.38 29.96 -24.55
C GLU A 547 1.96 29.05 -23.46
N GLU A 548 3.21 29.26 -23.05
CA GLU A 548 3.89 28.43 -22.06
C GLU A 548 3.47 28.82 -20.64
N TYR A 549 2.91 27.85 -19.90
CA TYR A 549 2.62 28.01 -18.47
C TYR A 549 3.94 28.03 -17.67
N ILE A 550 4.08 29.00 -16.77
CA ILE A 550 5.28 29.18 -15.95
C ILE A 550 5.03 28.74 -14.51
N TYR A 551 4.10 29.38 -13.79
CA TYR A 551 3.73 29.03 -12.41
C TYR A 551 2.47 29.81 -11.98
N ASP A 552 1.93 29.46 -10.80
CA ASP A 552 0.79 30.15 -10.19
C ASP A 552 1.24 31.09 -9.06
N LEU A 553 0.53 32.19 -8.88
CA LEU A 553 0.52 33.00 -7.67
C LEU A 553 -0.83 32.87 -7.00
N THR A 554 -0.87 32.76 -5.67
CA THR A 554 -2.13 32.74 -4.89
C THR A 554 -2.31 34.08 -4.20
N VAL A 555 -3.49 34.67 -4.34
CA VAL A 555 -3.89 35.90 -3.64
C VAL A 555 -4.25 35.56 -2.19
N ILE A 556 -3.74 36.34 -1.27
CA ILE A 556 -4.05 36.28 0.17
C ILE A 556 -4.55 37.67 0.58
N VAL A 557 -5.82 37.75 0.94
CA VAL A 557 -6.44 38.97 1.45
C VAL A 557 -6.45 38.91 2.97
N LYS A 558 -5.83 39.88 3.62
CA LYS A 558 -5.72 39.88 5.07
C LYS A 558 -7.09 39.94 5.73
N GLY A 559 -7.41 38.95 6.55
CA GLY A 559 -8.66 38.83 7.28
C GLY A 559 -9.75 38.04 6.54
N ASP A 560 -9.59 37.77 5.25
CA ASP A 560 -10.51 36.99 4.44
C ASP A 560 -10.08 35.51 4.46
N LEU A 561 -10.62 34.71 5.38
CA LEU A 561 -10.27 33.31 5.55
C LEU A 561 -11.08 32.40 4.63
N ASN A 562 -12.34 32.75 4.37
CA ASN A 562 -13.25 31.94 3.57
C ASN A 562 -13.14 32.18 2.06
N GLY A 563 -12.37 33.19 1.63
CA GLY A 563 -12.07 33.50 0.23
C GLY A 563 -13.16 34.30 -0.50
N ASP A 564 -14.09 34.87 0.22
CA ASP A 564 -15.21 35.66 -0.37
C ASP A 564 -14.84 37.13 -0.62
N SER A 565 -13.59 37.52 -0.43
CA SER A 565 -13.03 38.86 -0.60
C SER A 565 -13.55 39.88 0.40
N VAL A 566 -14.10 39.45 1.52
CA VAL A 566 -14.56 40.30 2.61
C VAL A 566 -13.93 39.82 3.92
N CYS A 567 -13.76 40.69 4.91
CA CYS A 567 -13.42 40.28 6.26
C CYS A 567 -14.59 40.61 7.18
N ASP A 568 -15.35 39.60 7.56
CA ASP A 568 -16.58 39.80 8.33
C ASP A 568 -16.65 38.86 9.58
N VAL A 569 -17.85 38.75 10.15
CA VAL A 569 -18.09 37.93 11.34
C VAL A 569 -17.84 36.45 11.11
N LEU A 570 -17.95 35.96 9.86
CA LEU A 570 -17.69 34.52 9.55
C LEU A 570 -16.22 34.22 9.64
N ASP A 571 -15.34 35.09 9.14
CA ASP A 571 -13.88 34.98 9.28
C ASP A 571 -13.43 35.06 10.72
N ALA A 572 -14.02 36.01 11.47
CA ALA A 572 -13.74 36.15 12.92
C ALA A 572 -14.15 34.87 13.68
N SER A 573 -15.31 34.30 13.36
CA SER A 573 -15.78 33.04 13.97
C SER A 573 -14.89 31.84 13.60
N GLN A 574 -14.43 31.77 12.35
CA GLN A 574 -13.54 30.72 11.91
C GLN A 574 -12.17 30.83 12.57
N THR A 575 -11.64 32.07 12.65
CA THR A 575 -10.37 32.34 13.33
C THR A 575 -10.43 31.96 14.82
N GLU A 576 -11.58 32.15 15.48
CA GLU A 576 -11.80 31.73 16.88
C GLU A 576 -11.66 30.22 17.06
N LYS A 577 -12.24 29.43 16.16
CA LYS A 577 -12.16 27.96 16.19
C LYS A 577 -10.72 27.48 16.02
N TYR A 578 -9.95 28.11 15.16
CA TYR A 578 -8.54 27.80 14.97
C TYR A 578 -7.69 28.18 16.17
N ALA A 579 -7.87 29.39 16.70
CA ALA A 579 -7.11 29.87 17.85
C ALA A 579 -7.34 29.04 19.13
N ASN A 580 -8.51 28.42 19.29
CA ASN A 580 -8.83 27.55 20.42
C ASN A 580 -8.63 26.05 20.13
N GLY A 581 -8.18 25.68 18.91
CA GLY A 581 -7.85 24.32 18.52
C GLY A 581 -9.05 23.40 18.26
N THR A 582 -10.24 23.93 18.04
CA THR A 582 -11.44 23.14 17.72
C THR A 582 -11.48 22.70 16.25
N GLU A 583 -10.81 23.43 15.37
CA GLU A 583 -10.62 23.09 13.96
C GLU A 583 -9.16 23.35 13.55
N THR A 584 -8.71 22.75 12.44
CA THR A 584 -7.35 22.92 11.91
C THR A 584 -7.42 23.77 10.64
N PRO A 585 -6.70 24.92 10.58
CA PRO A 585 -6.69 25.80 9.42
C PRO A 585 -5.85 25.22 8.28
N THR A 586 -6.16 25.60 7.05
CA THR A 586 -5.28 25.46 5.88
C THR A 586 -4.17 26.53 5.92
N GLU A 587 -3.13 26.35 5.13
CA GLU A 587 -2.04 27.34 5.01
C GLU A 587 -2.54 28.71 4.54
N ASN A 588 -3.44 28.75 3.56
CA ASN A 588 -4.02 30.00 3.08
C ASN A 588 -4.80 30.73 4.16
N GLU A 589 -5.55 30.02 5.00
CA GLU A 589 -6.29 30.61 6.13
C GLU A 589 -5.34 31.13 7.21
N ILE A 590 -4.22 30.43 7.47
CA ILE A 590 -3.17 30.93 8.38
C ILE A 590 -2.60 32.24 7.84
N TYR A 591 -2.26 32.29 6.56
CA TYR A 591 -1.66 33.46 5.92
C TYR A 591 -2.64 34.62 5.85
N ALA A 592 -3.92 34.35 5.54
CA ALA A 592 -4.97 35.38 5.55
C ALA A 592 -5.20 35.96 6.93
N ALA A 593 -5.26 35.15 7.97
CA ALA A 593 -5.43 35.61 9.34
C ALA A 593 -4.27 36.53 9.80
N ASN A 594 -3.02 36.22 9.41
CA ASN A 594 -1.83 36.97 9.77
C ASN A 594 -1.53 38.14 8.80
N GLY A 595 -1.92 38.02 7.53
CA GLY A 595 -1.55 38.96 6.47
C GLY A 595 -0.10 38.78 5.97
N GLU A 596 0.53 37.68 6.33
CA GLU A 596 1.90 37.30 5.96
C GLU A 596 2.09 35.78 6.12
N VAL A 597 3.20 35.24 5.66
CA VAL A 597 3.58 33.84 5.90
C VAL A 597 3.80 33.62 7.41
N ALA A 598 3.08 32.66 7.99
CA ALA A 598 3.10 32.37 9.42
C ALA A 598 2.89 30.88 9.67
N ASP A 599 3.23 30.41 10.87
CA ASP A 599 3.16 28.99 11.25
C ASP A 599 1.84 28.59 11.94
N GLY A 600 0.95 29.55 12.22
CA GLY A 600 -0.33 29.26 12.89
C GLY A 600 -1.14 30.50 13.26
N ILE A 601 -2.25 30.26 13.92
CA ILE A 601 -3.21 31.29 14.40
C ILE A 601 -3.25 31.23 15.91
N ASP A 602 -2.94 32.35 16.55
CA ASP A 602 -3.00 32.52 18.02
C ASP A 602 -4.10 33.51 18.45
N ALA A 603 -4.22 33.74 19.75
CA ALA A 603 -5.20 34.66 20.30
C ALA A 603 -5.00 36.13 19.85
N ASN A 604 -3.75 36.53 19.54
CA ASN A 604 -3.47 37.89 19.04
C ASN A 604 -3.89 38.01 17.57
N THR A 605 -3.63 36.97 16.78
CA THR A 605 -4.08 36.85 15.38
C THR A 605 -5.62 36.92 15.32
N TYR A 606 -6.31 36.14 16.17
CA TYR A 606 -7.77 36.21 16.30
C TYR A 606 -8.26 37.64 16.60
N GLN A 607 -7.67 38.31 17.59
CA GLN A 607 -8.07 39.67 17.94
C GLN A 607 -7.84 40.67 16.78
N SER A 608 -6.79 40.44 15.98
CA SER A 608 -6.52 41.26 14.78
C SER A 608 -7.62 41.12 13.74
N VAL A 609 -8.04 39.86 13.44
CA VAL A 609 -9.14 39.61 12.48
C VAL A 609 -10.46 40.18 12.98
N VAL A 610 -10.80 40.00 14.26
CA VAL A 610 -12.00 40.62 14.87
C VAL A 610 -11.98 42.13 14.72
N ASN A 611 -10.86 42.80 14.97
CA ASN A 611 -10.77 44.26 14.84
C ASN A 611 -10.94 44.70 13.36
N THR A 612 -10.43 43.93 12.41
CA THR A 612 -10.60 44.18 10.99
C THR A 612 -12.07 44.02 10.61
N ALA A 613 -12.73 42.92 10.98
CA ALA A 613 -14.14 42.66 10.71
C ALA A 613 -15.08 43.70 11.32
N LEU A 614 -14.73 44.29 12.47
CA LEU A 614 -15.53 45.37 13.10
C LEU A 614 -15.30 46.75 12.47
N SER A 615 -14.24 46.91 11.69
CA SER A 615 -13.88 48.19 11.03
C SER A 615 -14.26 48.24 9.55
N ALA A 616 -14.50 47.07 8.96
CA ALA A 616 -15.01 46.92 7.58
C ALA A 616 -16.54 47.13 7.56
#